data_9822af92516acddc8414593f2818c945
#
_entry.id   9822af92516acddc8414593f2818c945
#
_cell.length_a   1.000
_cell.length_b   1.000
_cell.length_c   1.000
_cell.angle_alpha   90.00
_cell.angle_beta   90.00
_cell.angle_gamma   90.00
#
_symmetry.space_group_name_H-M   'P 1'
#
loop_
_entity.id
_entity.type
_entity.pdbx_description
1 polymer ?
#
loop_
_entity_poly.entity_id
_entity_poly.type
_entity_poly.pdbx_seq_one_letter_code
_entity_poly.pdbx_strand_id
1 'polypeptide(L)'
;MDATHPSTTTAPSINVTPLIDVLLVLLIIFMVAAPLRPHRFTAKLPSPPDDRVLPPDIRTLVVSINIDRTLKLNGLTDMGTIDDMSKLSQKLVSLFEERLKNHVYRDSMATRSDLPDKERIEKTVFIKAPRSLSYGELARVIDGLKGSGAEPIGLQLDSLQ
;
A
#
# COMPACT_ATOMS: atom_id res chain seq x y z
N MET A 1 14.76 -73.36 45.79
CA MET A 1 14.66 -71.90 46.00
C MET A 1 15.25 -71.23 44.78
N ASP A 2 14.35 -70.83 43.91
CA ASP A 2 14.70 -70.31 42.61
C ASP A 2 14.58 -68.81 42.68
N ALA A 3 15.69 -68.11 42.53
CA ALA A 3 15.75 -66.69 42.60
C ALA A 3 15.60 -66.10 41.20
N THR A 4 14.42 -65.65 40.86
CA THR A 4 14.08 -64.91 39.64
C THR A 4 14.70 -63.50 39.74
N HIS A 5 15.73 -63.27 38.92
CA HIS A 5 16.25 -61.91 38.68
C HIS A 5 15.29 -61.12 37.80
N PRO A 6 14.89 -59.90 38.16
CA PRO A 6 14.13 -59.04 37.27
C PRO A 6 15.10 -58.47 36.21
N SER A 7 14.84 -58.76 34.95
CA SER A 7 15.53 -58.14 33.82
C SER A 7 15.01 -56.69 33.65
N THR A 8 15.82 -55.71 34.03
CA THR A 8 15.59 -54.30 33.72
C THR A 8 15.86 -54.07 32.25
N THR A 9 14.84 -53.99 31.43
CA THR A 9 14.92 -53.53 30.04
C THR A 9 15.14 -52.02 30.05
N THR A 10 16.39 -51.58 29.89
CA THR A 10 16.72 -50.20 29.61
C THR A 10 16.23 -49.85 28.21
N ALA A 11 15.18 -49.02 28.12
CA ALA A 11 14.74 -48.45 26.84
C ALA A 11 15.83 -47.55 26.28
N PRO A 12 16.20 -47.66 25.00
CA PRO A 12 17.20 -46.80 24.40
C PRO A 12 16.69 -45.36 24.39
N SER A 13 17.38 -44.48 25.11
CA SER A 13 17.11 -43.05 25.08
C SER A 13 17.75 -42.42 23.86
N ILE A 14 16.93 -41.96 22.92
CA ILE A 14 17.42 -41.22 21.73
C ILE A 14 17.78 -39.80 22.19
N ASN A 15 19.06 -39.42 22.02
CA ASN A 15 19.50 -38.05 22.30
C ASN A 15 19.05 -37.15 21.14
N VAL A 16 18.00 -36.33 21.35
CA VAL A 16 17.43 -35.43 20.34
C VAL A 16 18.17 -34.07 20.24
N THR A 17 19.14 -33.83 21.12
CA THR A 17 19.88 -32.55 21.18
C THR A 17 20.53 -32.18 19.85
N PRO A 18 21.23 -33.09 19.11
CA PRO A 18 21.80 -32.76 17.82
C PRO A 18 20.75 -32.41 16.75
N LEU A 19 19.56 -33.02 16.84
CA LEU A 19 18.46 -32.75 15.91
C LEU A 19 17.85 -31.36 16.14
N ILE A 20 17.68 -30.98 17.38
CA ILE A 20 17.14 -29.67 17.74
C ILE A 20 18.09 -28.56 17.33
N ASP A 21 19.40 -28.74 17.47
CA ASP A 21 20.42 -27.76 17.07
C ASP A 21 20.37 -27.50 15.57
N VAL A 22 20.32 -28.56 14.75
CA VAL A 22 20.20 -28.41 13.29
C VAL A 22 18.91 -27.70 12.89
N LEU A 23 17.77 -28.04 13.53
CA LEU A 23 16.48 -27.38 13.26
C LEU A 23 16.53 -25.89 13.65
N LEU A 24 17.18 -25.53 14.75
CA LEU A 24 17.30 -24.16 15.23
C LEU A 24 18.18 -23.33 14.29
N VAL A 25 19.32 -23.91 13.83
CA VAL A 25 20.19 -23.26 12.84
C VAL A 25 19.47 -23.06 11.52
N LEU A 26 18.72 -24.05 11.02
CA LEU A 26 17.90 -23.90 9.81
C LEU A 26 16.85 -22.84 9.97
N LEU A 27 16.17 -22.74 11.13
CA LEU A 27 15.18 -21.71 11.41
C LEU A 27 15.79 -20.30 11.33
N ILE A 28 16.97 -20.11 11.91
CA ILE A 28 17.68 -18.81 11.87
C ILE A 28 18.11 -18.48 10.44
N ILE A 29 18.63 -19.46 9.69
CA ILE A 29 19.03 -19.25 8.29
C ILE A 29 17.80 -18.85 7.45
N PHE A 30 16.66 -19.52 7.60
CA PHE A 30 15.45 -19.15 6.89
C PHE A 30 14.93 -17.77 7.30
N MET A 31 15.04 -17.39 8.58
CA MET A 31 14.65 -16.07 9.05
C MET A 31 15.52 -14.96 8.43
N VAL A 32 16.84 -15.18 8.31
CA VAL A 32 17.78 -14.21 7.72
C VAL A 32 17.71 -14.23 6.19
N ALA A 33 17.51 -15.39 5.57
CA ALA A 33 17.41 -15.54 4.12
C ALA A 33 16.01 -15.20 3.58
N ALA A 34 14.98 -15.05 4.43
CA ALA A 34 13.65 -14.64 3.99
C ALA A 34 13.74 -13.23 3.38
N PRO A 35 13.60 -13.07 2.05
CA PRO A 35 13.67 -11.76 1.43
C PRO A 35 12.52 -10.94 1.99
N LEU A 36 12.83 -9.81 2.65
CA LEU A 36 11.85 -8.77 2.89
C LEU A 36 11.28 -8.41 1.51
N ARG A 37 10.06 -8.85 1.22
CA ARG A 37 9.40 -8.45 -0.03
C ARG A 37 9.27 -6.94 0.02
N PRO A 38 10.04 -6.17 -0.76
CA PRO A 38 9.79 -4.75 -0.84
C PRO A 38 8.36 -4.62 -1.38
N HIS A 39 7.50 -3.92 -0.67
CA HIS A 39 6.23 -3.48 -1.23
C HIS A 39 6.57 -2.73 -2.52
N ARG A 40 6.29 -3.37 -3.66
CA ARG A 40 6.51 -2.74 -4.96
C ARG A 40 5.58 -1.54 -5.01
N PHE A 41 6.15 -0.37 -4.85
CA PHE A 41 5.48 0.87 -5.14
C PHE A 41 5.30 0.90 -6.66
N THR A 42 4.12 0.58 -7.13
CA THR A 42 3.79 0.78 -8.54
C THR A 42 3.52 2.26 -8.73
N ALA A 43 4.58 3.06 -8.83
CA ALA A 43 4.47 4.44 -9.27
C ALA A 43 4.05 4.40 -10.73
N LYS A 44 2.79 4.69 -11.02
CA LYS A 44 2.37 5.00 -12.37
C LYS A 44 2.91 6.40 -12.65
N LEU A 45 4.05 6.48 -13.33
CA LEU A 45 4.54 7.75 -13.86
C LEU A 45 3.49 8.25 -14.87
N PRO A 46 2.99 9.47 -14.72
CA PRO A 46 2.20 10.09 -15.79
C PRO A 46 3.07 10.12 -17.04
N SER A 47 2.50 9.82 -18.19
CA SER A 47 3.13 10.09 -19.48
C SER A 47 3.61 11.56 -19.49
N PRO A 48 4.76 11.86 -20.11
CA PRO A 48 5.19 13.26 -20.25
C PRO A 48 4.00 14.09 -20.76
N PRO A 49 3.84 15.33 -20.28
CA PRO A 49 2.71 16.16 -20.67
C PRO A 49 2.68 16.24 -22.19
N ASP A 50 1.70 15.58 -22.79
CA ASP A 50 1.34 15.85 -24.17
C ASP A 50 0.75 17.26 -24.14
N ASP A 51 1.26 18.21 -24.94
CA ASP A 51 0.79 19.59 -25.03
C ASP A 51 -0.68 19.71 -25.49
N ARG A 52 -1.31 18.57 -25.70
CA ARG A 52 -2.75 18.50 -25.86
C ARG A 52 -3.40 18.65 -24.49
N VAL A 53 -3.99 19.82 -24.26
CA VAL A 53 -4.91 20.05 -23.15
C VAL A 53 -6.14 19.16 -23.37
N LEU A 54 -5.98 17.87 -23.08
CA LEU A 54 -7.15 17.00 -22.93
C LEU A 54 -7.87 17.46 -21.67
N PRO A 55 -9.19 17.67 -21.72
CA PRO A 55 -9.94 17.97 -20.52
C PRO A 55 -9.62 16.90 -19.47
N PRO A 56 -9.35 17.28 -18.22
CA PRO A 56 -9.04 16.30 -17.18
C PRO A 56 -10.15 15.26 -17.18
N ASP A 57 -9.76 14.00 -17.42
CA ASP A 57 -10.70 12.90 -17.35
C ASP A 57 -11.41 12.99 -15.98
N ILE A 58 -12.74 13.07 -16.01
CA ILE A 58 -13.59 13.17 -14.81
C ILE A 58 -13.27 12.06 -13.81
N ARG A 59 -12.61 11.00 -14.27
CA ARG A 59 -12.14 9.87 -13.46
C ARG A 59 -10.85 10.15 -12.70
N THR A 60 -10.05 11.15 -13.11
CA THR A 60 -8.74 11.43 -12.50
C THR A 60 -8.93 12.25 -11.23
N LEU A 61 -8.43 11.74 -10.11
CA LEU A 61 -8.38 12.48 -8.85
C LEU A 61 -6.98 13.05 -8.66
N VAL A 62 -6.91 14.37 -8.51
CA VAL A 62 -5.63 15.09 -8.30
C VAL A 62 -5.70 15.83 -6.97
N VAL A 63 -4.84 15.45 -6.05
CA VAL A 63 -4.60 16.16 -4.80
C VAL A 63 -3.45 17.12 -5.00
N SER A 64 -3.72 18.41 -4.95
CA SER A 64 -2.67 19.45 -5.06
C SER A 64 -2.30 19.95 -3.67
N ILE A 65 -1.01 19.99 -3.41
CA ILE A 65 -0.44 20.55 -2.18
C ILE A 65 0.07 21.96 -2.51
N ASN A 66 -0.46 22.95 -1.83
CA ASN A 66 0.01 24.34 -1.98
C ASN A 66 1.29 24.58 -1.14
N ILE A 67 1.95 25.72 -1.39
CA ILE A 67 3.15 26.14 -0.64
C ILE A 67 2.82 26.41 0.83
N ASP A 68 1.58 26.85 1.12
CA ASP A 68 1.04 27.09 2.47
C ASP A 68 0.59 25.81 3.18
N ARG A 69 0.91 24.63 2.62
CA ARG A 69 0.55 23.29 3.14
C ARG A 69 -0.95 22.99 3.14
N THR A 70 -1.76 23.78 2.47
CA THR A 70 -3.18 23.49 2.26
C THR A 70 -3.37 22.48 1.14
N LEU A 71 -4.44 21.67 1.24
CA LEU A 71 -4.78 20.60 0.30
C LEU A 71 -5.98 21.02 -0.57
N LYS A 72 -5.94 20.63 -1.83
CA LYS A 72 -7.02 20.77 -2.81
C LYS A 72 -7.28 19.45 -3.51
N LEU A 73 -8.53 19.16 -3.84
CA LEU A 73 -8.91 17.97 -4.61
C LEU A 73 -9.62 18.41 -5.90
N ASN A 74 -9.04 18.14 -7.07
CA ASN A 74 -9.60 18.52 -8.38
C ASN A 74 -10.05 20.00 -8.47
N GLY A 75 -9.31 20.91 -7.81
CA GLY A 75 -9.70 22.32 -7.77
C GLY A 75 -10.66 22.69 -6.61
N LEU A 76 -11.25 21.73 -5.89
CA LEU A 76 -11.95 22.00 -4.65
C LEU A 76 -10.95 22.43 -3.59
N THR A 77 -11.14 23.64 -3.06
CA THR A 77 -10.35 24.21 -1.98
C THR A 77 -10.87 23.72 -0.62
N ASP A 78 -10.15 24.01 0.45
CA ASP A 78 -10.57 23.70 1.83
C ASP A 78 -10.68 22.21 2.14
N MET A 79 -9.77 21.42 1.59
CA MET A 79 -9.65 19.98 1.88
C MET A 79 -8.81 19.68 3.14
N GLY A 80 -8.46 20.71 3.91
CA GLY A 80 -7.61 20.63 5.09
C GLY A 80 -6.15 20.95 4.79
N THR A 81 -5.27 20.48 5.65
CA THR A 81 -3.82 20.69 5.56
C THR A 81 -3.08 19.36 5.61
N ILE A 82 -1.75 19.39 5.42
CA ILE A 82 -0.90 18.19 5.54
C ILE A 82 -1.03 17.54 6.93
N ASP A 83 -1.23 18.35 7.97
CA ASP A 83 -1.34 17.86 9.35
C ASP A 83 -2.78 17.45 9.72
N ASP A 84 -3.78 17.96 9.04
CA ASP A 84 -5.19 17.57 9.20
C ASP A 84 -5.83 17.26 7.83
N MET A 85 -5.84 16.00 7.49
CA MET A 85 -6.39 15.47 6.24
C MET A 85 -7.83 14.94 6.38
N SER A 86 -8.49 15.16 7.51
CA SER A 86 -9.80 14.55 7.82
C SER A 86 -10.85 14.85 6.75
N LYS A 87 -10.93 16.11 6.29
CA LYS A 87 -11.86 16.52 5.23
C LYS A 87 -11.56 15.85 3.89
N LEU A 88 -10.28 15.80 3.52
CA LEU A 88 -9.85 15.14 2.29
C LEU A 88 -10.15 13.64 2.31
N SER A 89 -9.84 12.99 3.42
CA SER A 89 -10.09 11.55 3.60
C SER A 89 -11.57 11.21 3.51
N GLN A 90 -12.43 11.95 4.19
CA GLN A 90 -13.88 11.75 4.12
C GLN A 90 -14.41 11.96 2.70
N LYS A 91 -13.91 12.97 2.00
CA LYS A 91 -14.32 13.24 0.61
C LYS A 91 -13.88 12.13 -0.34
N LEU A 92 -12.66 11.61 -0.19
CA LEU A 92 -12.18 10.49 -0.99
C LEU A 92 -12.98 9.21 -0.74
N VAL A 93 -13.25 8.88 0.53
CA VAL A 93 -14.08 7.72 0.88
C VAL A 93 -15.46 7.83 0.22
N SER A 94 -16.13 8.98 0.34
CA SER A 94 -17.44 9.18 -0.28
C SER A 94 -17.40 9.05 -1.82
N LEU A 95 -16.34 9.55 -2.47
CA LEU A 95 -16.15 9.42 -3.92
C LEU A 95 -15.89 7.97 -4.33
N PHE A 96 -15.13 7.21 -3.54
CA PHE A 96 -14.90 5.80 -3.83
C PHE A 96 -16.16 4.95 -3.64
N GLU A 97 -16.99 5.27 -2.66
CA GLU A 97 -18.31 4.63 -2.49
C GLU A 97 -19.26 4.97 -3.66
N GLU A 98 -19.26 6.22 -4.13
CA GLU A 98 -20.02 6.62 -5.30
C GLU A 98 -19.54 5.90 -6.57
N ARG A 99 -18.21 5.79 -6.77
CA ARG A 99 -17.64 5.02 -7.86
C ARG A 99 -18.00 3.54 -7.80
N LEU A 100 -18.05 2.97 -6.60
CA LEU A 100 -18.49 1.59 -6.40
C LEU A 100 -19.96 1.39 -6.81
N LYS A 101 -20.84 2.29 -6.41
CA LYS A 101 -22.27 2.27 -6.79
C LYS A 101 -22.48 2.44 -8.29
N ASN A 102 -21.66 3.28 -8.93
CA ASN A 102 -21.73 3.59 -10.35
C ASN A 102 -20.88 2.67 -11.23
N HIS A 103 -20.27 1.61 -10.65
CA HIS A 103 -19.43 0.64 -11.36
C HIS A 103 -18.29 1.28 -12.18
N VAL A 104 -17.68 2.35 -11.65
CA VAL A 104 -16.56 3.03 -12.30
C VAL A 104 -15.28 2.22 -12.06
N TYR A 105 -15.02 1.29 -12.97
CA TYR A 105 -13.87 0.38 -12.87
C TYR A 105 -12.63 0.99 -13.50
N ARG A 106 -11.47 0.53 -13.01
CA ARG A 106 -10.17 0.77 -13.64
C ARG A 106 -10.12 0.07 -14.98
N ASP A 107 -9.64 0.74 -16.03
CA ASP A 107 -9.63 0.19 -17.40
C ASP A 107 -8.99 -1.20 -17.50
N SER A 108 -7.87 -1.40 -16.76
CA SER A 108 -7.19 -2.70 -16.71
C SER A 108 -7.96 -3.80 -15.96
N MET A 109 -9.00 -3.45 -15.22
CA MET A 109 -9.79 -4.36 -14.38
C MET A 109 -11.27 -4.43 -14.83
N ALA A 110 -11.66 -3.66 -15.84
CA ALA A 110 -13.04 -3.60 -16.30
C ALA A 110 -13.57 -4.97 -16.74
N THR A 111 -12.73 -5.79 -17.36
CA THR A 111 -13.09 -7.13 -17.88
C THR A 111 -12.90 -8.26 -16.86
N ARG A 112 -12.32 -7.97 -15.68
CA ARG A 112 -12.03 -8.97 -14.65
C ARG A 112 -13.23 -9.21 -13.74
N SER A 113 -14.25 -9.91 -14.25
CA SER A 113 -15.45 -10.28 -13.48
C SER A 113 -15.18 -11.33 -12.37
N ASP A 114 -14.00 -11.94 -12.36
CA ASP A 114 -13.53 -12.86 -11.35
C ASP A 114 -13.14 -12.18 -10.02
N LEU A 115 -12.97 -10.85 -10.02
CA LEU A 115 -12.58 -10.06 -8.86
C LEU A 115 -13.78 -9.32 -8.25
N PRO A 116 -13.78 -9.11 -6.92
CA PRO A 116 -14.79 -8.29 -6.26
C PRO A 116 -14.79 -6.85 -6.78
N ASP A 117 -15.95 -6.22 -6.88
CA ASP A 117 -16.10 -4.84 -7.39
C ASP A 117 -15.21 -3.83 -6.63
N LYS A 118 -15.02 -4.02 -5.33
CA LYS A 118 -14.16 -3.16 -4.50
C LYS A 118 -12.70 -3.12 -4.96
N GLU A 119 -12.22 -4.20 -5.59
CA GLU A 119 -10.84 -4.29 -6.10
C GLU A 119 -10.73 -3.74 -7.53
N ARG A 120 -11.85 -3.68 -8.24
CA ARG A 120 -11.94 -3.27 -9.64
C ARG A 120 -12.13 -1.77 -9.81
N ILE A 121 -12.74 -1.09 -8.84
CA ILE A 121 -13.07 0.34 -8.95
C ILE A 121 -11.82 1.21 -9.08
N GLU A 122 -11.98 2.32 -9.80
CA GLU A 122 -10.90 3.30 -10.00
C GLU A 122 -10.68 4.13 -8.74
N LYS A 123 -9.54 3.91 -8.08
CA LYS A 123 -9.12 4.60 -6.86
C LYS A 123 -7.79 5.34 -7.02
N THR A 124 -7.33 5.48 -8.27
CA THR A 124 -6.07 6.18 -8.53
C THR A 124 -6.18 7.64 -8.12
N VAL A 125 -5.21 8.08 -7.34
CA VAL A 125 -5.05 9.48 -6.93
C VAL A 125 -3.66 9.97 -7.32
N PHE A 126 -3.59 11.11 -7.99
CA PHE A 126 -2.34 11.77 -8.30
C PHE A 126 -2.09 12.88 -7.28
N ILE A 127 -0.85 12.98 -6.82
CA ILE A 127 -0.41 14.07 -5.95
C ILE A 127 0.38 15.05 -6.80
N LYS A 128 -0.03 16.31 -6.81
CA LYS A 128 0.73 17.44 -7.35
C LYS A 128 1.36 18.20 -6.19
N ALA A 129 2.70 18.15 -6.11
CA ALA A 129 3.43 18.73 -4.99
C ALA A 129 4.47 19.74 -5.47
N PRO A 130 4.68 20.88 -4.76
CA PRO A 130 5.78 21.79 -5.01
C PRO A 130 7.10 21.13 -4.62
N ARG A 131 8.18 21.45 -5.33
CA ARG A 131 9.52 20.91 -5.02
C ARG A 131 10.08 21.33 -3.67
N SER A 132 9.54 22.40 -3.10
CA SER A 132 9.91 22.87 -1.76
C SER A 132 9.35 22.01 -0.61
N LEU A 133 8.46 21.07 -0.93
CA LEU A 133 7.88 20.18 0.06
C LEU A 133 8.92 19.16 0.53
N SER A 134 9.05 18.99 1.85
CA SER A 134 9.94 17.97 2.39
C SER A 134 9.41 16.55 2.14
N TYR A 135 10.33 15.59 2.04
CA TYR A 135 9.94 14.19 1.87
C TYR A 135 9.04 13.68 3.01
N GLY A 136 9.29 14.12 4.25
CA GLY A 136 8.48 13.73 5.39
C GLY A 136 7.03 14.24 5.32
N GLU A 137 6.83 15.47 4.82
CA GLU A 137 5.49 16.03 4.58
C GLU A 137 4.77 15.27 3.46
N LEU A 138 5.47 14.99 2.37
CA LEU A 138 4.93 14.19 1.27
C LEU A 138 4.54 12.78 1.73
N ALA A 139 5.38 12.13 2.54
CA ALA A 139 5.10 10.79 3.08
C ALA A 139 3.83 10.78 3.93
N ARG A 140 3.59 11.80 4.78
CA ARG A 140 2.34 11.91 5.55
C ARG A 140 1.12 11.99 4.65
N VAL A 141 1.19 12.78 3.57
CA VAL A 141 0.08 12.88 2.61
C VAL A 141 -0.17 11.54 1.93
N ILE A 142 0.87 10.85 1.49
CA ILE A 142 0.74 9.51 0.90
C ILE A 142 0.09 8.52 1.87
N ASP A 143 0.51 8.52 3.13
CA ASP A 143 -0.04 7.64 4.15
C ASP A 143 -1.52 7.94 4.44
N GLY A 144 -1.88 9.23 4.52
CA GLY A 144 -3.28 9.65 4.68
C GLY A 144 -4.16 9.24 3.50
N LEU A 145 -3.65 9.37 2.27
CA LEU A 145 -4.37 8.92 1.06
C LEU A 145 -4.55 7.40 1.03
N LYS A 146 -3.51 6.64 1.39
CA LYS A 146 -3.61 5.17 1.54
C LYS A 146 -4.63 4.78 2.59
N GLY A 147 -4.63 5.48 3.73
CA GLY A 147 -5.63 5.30 4.79
C GLY A 147 -7.07 5.52 4.31
N SER A 148 -7.29 6.38 3.31
CA SER A 148 -8.58 6.60 2.65
C SER A 148 -8.93 5.55 1.59
N GLY A 149 -8.04 4.60 1.33
CA GLY A 149 -8.21 3.54 0.33
C GLY A 149 -7.76 3.92 -1.08
N ALA A 150 -7.02 5.02 -1.26
CA ALA A 150 -6.46 5.39 -2.56
C ALA A 150 -5.35 4.42 -2.98
N GLU A 151 -5.51 3.80 -4.17
CA GLU A 151 -4.53 2.89 -4.76
C GLU A 151 -4.82 2.70 -6.26
N PRO A 152 -3.83 2.89 -7.14
CA PRO A 152 -2.47 3.38 -6.91
C PRO A 152 -2.40 4.90 -6.66
N ILE A 153 -1.26 5.34 -6.10
CA ILE A 153 -0.96 6.77 -5.93
C ILE A 153 0.14 7.15 -6.92
N GLY A 154 -0.11 8.14 -7.76
CA GLY A 154 0.88 8.75 -8.65
C GLY A 154 1.44 10.03 -8.06
N LEU A 155 2.69 10.35 -8.33
CA LEU A 155 3.32 11.61 -7.94
C LEU A 155 3.68 12.42 -9.18
N GLN A 156 3.21 13.66 -9.22
CA GLN A 156 3.58 14.66 -10.21
C GLN A 156 4.29 15.80 -9.50
N LEU A 157 5.56 15.98 -9.81
CA LEU A 157 6.30 17.15 -9.33
C LEU A 157 6.02 18.31 -10.26
N ASP A 158 5.73 19.47 -9.69
CA ASP A 158 5.50 20.67 -10.48
C ASP A 158 6.81 21.08 -11.17
N SER A 159 6.78 21.22 -12.50
CA SER A 159 7.90 21.76 -13.24
C SER A 159 8.01 23.25 -12.91
N LEU A 160 9.22 23.68 -12.57
CA LEU A 160 9.53 25.10 -12.37
C LEU A 160 9.06 25.92 -13.58
N GLN A 161 8.16 26.86 -13.35
CA GLN A 161 8.16 28.10 -14.12
C GLN A 161 9.04 29.11 -13.41
#